data_715bc9164ace84deabd6558666600012
#
_entry.id   715bc9164ace84deabd6558666600012
#
_cell.length_a   1.000
_cell.length_b   1.000
_cell.length_c   1.000
_cell.angle_alpha   90.00
_cell.angle_beta   90.00
_cell.angle_gamma   90.00
#
_symmetry.space_group_name_H-M   'P 1'
#
loop_
_entity.id
_entity.type
_entity.pdbx_description
1 polymer ?
#
loop_
_entity_poly.entity_id
_entity_poly.type
_entity_poly.pdbx_seq_one_letter_code
_entity_poly.pdbx_strand_id
1 'polypeptide(L)'
;VEMPHLGRSLVIYSRTASRLKERGRLSGFSNHHMGSTIIELSVAFDVNNDGVVDMILPDEERRLLQAMTFKGGEFKRIAEGPVGAVITTSVVAGDFNGNGAIDFVYGRADGTIEAVFG
;
A
#
# COMPACT_ATOMS: atom_id res chain seq x y z
N VAL A 1 -1.94 7.37 4.01
CA VAL A 1 -2.52 7.01 5.33
C VAL A 1 -2.53 8.24 6.22
N GLU A 2 -3.66 8.53 6.86
CA GLU A 2 -3.74 9.60 7.84
C GLU A 2 -3.26 9.12 9.22
N MET A 3 -2.48 9.96 9.87
CA MET A 3 -1.93 9.71 11.21
C MET A 3 -1.38 8.28 11.37
N PRO A 4 -0.35 7.89 10.60
CA PRO A 4 0.10 6.51 10.51
C PRO A 4 0.58 5.93 11.85
N HIS A 5 0.85 6.78 12.84
CA HIS A 5 1.25 6.37 14.19
C HIS A 5 0.08 6.22 15.18
N LEU A 6 -1.06 6.89 14.92
CA LEU A 6 -2.19 6.97 15.83
C LEU A 6 -3.50 6.48 15.19
N GLY A 7 -3.99 7.20 14.19
CA GLY A 7 -5.25 6.89 13.52
C GLY A 7 -5.17 5.74 12.53
N ARG A 8 -4.00 5.54 11.91
CA ARG A 8 -3.67 4.43 11.01
C ARG A 8 -4.76 4.16 9.97
N SER A 9 -5.31 5.25 9.40
CA SER A 9 -6.46 5.18 8.50
C SER A 9 -6.07 5.42 7.06
N LEU A 10 -6.43 4.50 6.18
CA LEU A 10 -6.45 4.70 4.74
C LEU A 10 -7.67 5.55 4.40
N VAL A 11 -7.46 6.67 3.73
CA VAL A 11 -8.52 7.61 3.35
C VAL A 11 -8.46 7.91 1.87
N ILE A 12 -9.60 7.81 1.21
CA ILE A 12 -9.75 8.15 -0.21
C ILE A 12 -10.50 9.48 -0.32
N TYR A 13 -9.92 10.37 -1.11
CA TYR A 13 -10.52 11.66 -1.45
C TYR A 13 -10.82 11.74 -2.94
N SER A 14 -11.95 12.30 -3.29
CA SER A 14 -12.20 12.80 -4.66
C SER A 14 -11.86 14.29 -4.71
N ARG A 15 -11.28 14.71 -5.83
CA ARG A 15 -11.05 16.12 -6.12
C ARG A 15 -12.26 16.70 -6.86
N THR A 16 -12.82 17.77 -6.34
CA THR A 16 -13.71 18.68 -7.05
C THR A 16 -12.96 20.01 -7.23
N ALA A 17 -13.24 20.79 -8.24
CA ALA A 17 -12.47 21.99 -8.68
C ALA A 17 -11.48 22.62 -7.67
N SER A 18 -11.91 22.90 -6.44
CA SER A 18 -11.12 23.55 -5.40
C SER A 18 -11.08 22.82 -4.06
N ARG A 19 -11.70 21.64 -3.94
CA ARG A 19 -11.85 20.92 -2.66
C ARG A 19 -11.56 19.44 -2.79
N LEU A 20 -11.02 18.85 -1.71
CA LEU A 20 -10.98 17.41 -1.51
C LEU A 20 -12.20 17.00 -0.68
N LYS A 21 -12.93 15.99 -1.14
CA LYS A 21 -14.06 15.40 -0.42
C LYS A 21 -13.69 13.97 -0.07
N GLU A 22 -13.76 13.63 1.21
CA GLU A 22 -13.58 12.26 1.68
C GLU A 22 -14.66 11.35 1.09
N ARG A 23 -14.24 10.22 0.54
CA ARG A 23 -15.11 9.23 -0.10
C ARG A 23 -15.19 7.94 0.69
N GLY A 24 -14.17 7.63 1.46
CA GLY A 24 -14.12 6.45 2.30
C GLY A 24 -12.93 6.47 3.24
N ARG A 25 -13.06 5.75 4.36
CA ARG A 25 -12.05 5.62 5.41
C ARG A 25 -12.05 4.19 5.92
N LEU A 26 -10.87 3.62 6.08
CA LEU A 26 -10.67 2.28 6.65
C LEU A 26 -9.42 2.28 7.54
N SER A 27 -9.54 1.78 8.76
CA SER A 27 -8.43 1.69 9.72
C SER A 27 -7.62 0.39 9.56
N GLY A 28 -6.44 0.34 10.17
CA GLY A 28 -5.61 -0.85 10.19
C GLY A 28 -4.43 -0.82 9.21
N PHE A 29 -3.98 0.39 8.81
CA PHE A 29 -2.88 0.58 7.86
C PHE A 29 -1.82 1.53 8.39
N SER A 30 -0.55 1.26 8.05
CA SER A 30 0.54 2.17 8.35
C SER A 30 1.55 2.19 7.20
N ASN A 31 1.73 3.35 6.59
CA ASN A 31 2.75 3.57 5.55
C ASN A 31 3.98 4.32 6.06
N HIS A 32 4.13 4.42 7.37
CA HIS A 32 5.27 5.09 8.01
C HIS A 32 5.46 4.56 9.43
N HIS A 33 6.68 4.56 9.95
CA HIS A 33 6.96 4.26 11.35
C HIS A 33 7.71 5.38 12.04
N MET A 34 7.49 5.53 13.35
CA MET A 34 8.11 6.55 14.18
C MET A 34 9.65 6.40 14.15
N GLY A 35 10.36 7.51 13.97
CA GLY A 35 11.81 7.55 13.88
C GLY A 35 12.39 7.27 12.49
N SER A 36 11.56 6.95 11.50
CA SER A 36 11.98 6.81 10.11
C SER A 36 11.84 8.11 9.34
N THR A 37 12.72 8.34 8.38
CA THR A 37 12.57 9.39 7.36
C THR A 37 11.79 8.91 6.13
N ILE A 38 11.51 7.61 6.03
CA ILE A 38 10.79 7.00 4.92
C ILE A 38 9.29 7.09 5.19
N ILE A 39 8.55 7.74 4.31
CA ILE A 39 7.10 7.97 4.39
C ILE A 39 6.32 7.27 3.28
N GLU A 40 6.98 6.48 2.45
CA GLU A 40 6.45 5.92 1.21
C GLU A 40 6.40 4.38 1.26
N LEU A 41 5.93 3.80 2.37
CA LEU A 41 5.75 2.35 2.51
C LEU A 41 4.51 1.85 1.73
N SER A 42 4.11 2.56 0.68
CA SER A 42 2.94 2.22 -0.12
C SER A 42 3.11 2.66 -1.57
N VAL A 43 2.43 1.96 -2.47
CA VAL A 43 2.39 2.30 -3.90
C VAL A 43 0.98 2.14 -4.43
N ALA A 44 0.62 2.94 -5.44
CA ALA A 44 -0.68 2.89 -6.11
C ALA A 44 -0.50 2.36 -7.53
N PHE A 45 -1.25 1.31 -7.88
CA PHE A 45 -1.12 0.62 -9.15
C PHE A 45 -2.37 -0.26 -9.41
N ASP A 46 -2.75 -0.47 -10.68
CA ASP A 46 -3.79 -1.43 -11.06
C ASP A 46 -3.20 -2.85 -11.07
N VAL A 47 -3.37 -3.58 -9.97
CA VAL A 47 -2.73 -4.89 -9.73
C VAL A 47 -3.38 -6.01 -10.55
N ASN A 48 -4.68 -5.89 -10.80
CA ASN A 48 -5.49 -6.94 -11.41
C ASN A 48 -5.93 -6.62 -12.85
N ASN A 49 -5.46 -5.49 -13.40
CA ASN A 49 -5.80 -4.99 -14.75
C ASN A 49 -7.31 -4.79 -14.97
N ASP A 50 -8.04 -4.34 -13.92
CA ASP A 50 -9.48 -4.06 -14.03
C ASP A 50 -9.79 -2.58 -14.37
N GLY A 51 -8.75 -1.77 -14.58
CA GLY A 51 -8.83 -0.35 -14.91
C GLY A 51 -9.03 0.55 -13.69
N VAL A 52 -9.00 0.01 -12.47
CA VAL A 52 -9.07 0.75 -11.22
C VAL A 52 -7.71 0.71 -10.54
N VAL A 53 -7.23 1.87 -10.09
CA VAL A 53 -5.97 1.94 -9.35
C VAL A 53 -6.19 1.38 -7.94
N ASP A 54 -5.41 0.39 -7.60
CA ASP A 54 -5.35 -0.23 -6.28
C ASP A 54 -4.25 0.42 -5.43
N MET A 55 -4.31 0.19 -4.14
CA MET A 55 -3.31 0.66 -3.19
C MET A 55 -2.66 -0.53 -2.53
N ILE A 56 -1.34 -0.63 -2.69
CA ILE A 56 -0.53 -1.65 -2.04
C ILE A 56 0.13 -1.00 -0.84
N LEU A 57 -0.19 -1.49 0.36
CA LEU A 57 0.29 -0.89 1.59
C LEU A 57 0.34 -1.92 2.73
N PRO A 58 1.22 -1.70 3.73
CA PRO A 58 1.29 -2.56 4.88
C PRO A 58 0.07 -2.42 5.80
N ASP A 59 -0.19 -3.47 6.57
CA ASP A 59 -1.06 -3.39 7.74
C ASP A 59 -0.45 -2.48 8.82
N GLU A 60 -1.17 -2.26 9.91
CA GLU A 60 -0.73 -1.36 10.99
C GLU A 60 0.56 -1.79 11.68
N GLU A 61 0.90 -3.09 11.66
CA GLU A 61 2.14 -3.64 12.22
C GLU A 61 3.25 -3.78 11.18
N ARG A 62 2.95 -3.54 9.89
CA ARG A 62 3.86 -3.68 8.73
C ARG A 62 4.40 -5.11 8.57
N ARG A 63 3.59 -6.09 8.89
CA ARG A 63 3.89 -7.53 8.76
C ARG A 63 3.09 -8.23 7.68
N LEU A 64 2.05 -7.57 7.16
CA LEU A 64 1.29 -7.97 5.98
C LEU A 64 1.39 -6.88 4.93
N LEU A 65 1.62 -7.25 3.69
CA LEU A 65 1.41 -6.38 2.54
C LEU A 65 0.03 -6.67 1.98
N GLN A 66 -0.77 -5.63 1.78
CA GLN A 66 -2.16 -5.74 1.35
C GLN A 66 -2.39 -4.96 0.08
N ALA A 67 -3.13 -5.52 -0.86
CA ALA A 67 -3.67 -4.81 -2.01
C ALA A 67 -5.15 -4.50 -1.77
N MET A 68 -5.47 -3.20 -1.78
CA MET A 68 -6.79 -2.66 -1.50
C MET A 68 -7.32 -1.92 -2.72
N THR A 69 -8.50 -2.27 -3.18
CA THR A 69 -9.24 -1.47 -4.17
C THR A 69 -10.31 -0.61 -3.51
N PHE A 70 -10.66 0.51 -4.15
CA PHE A 70 -11.80 1.34 -3.75
C PHE A 70 -12.72 1.54 -4.96
N LYS A 71 -13.83 0.83 -4.96
CA LYS A 71 -14.77 0.81 -6.09
C LYS A 71 -16.21 0.89 -5.59
N GLY A 72 -17.03 1.68 -6.24
CA GLY A 72 -18.44 1.85 -5.85
C GLY A 72 -18.65 2.47 -4.47
N GLY A 73 -17.67 3.19 -3.92
CA GLY A 73 -17.74 3.80 -2.59
C GLY A 73 -17.32 2.88 -1.44
N GLU A 74 -16.78 1.70 -1.74
CA GLU A 74 -16.39 0.70 -0.75
C GLU A 74 -14.93 0.26 -0.94
N PHE A 75 -14.25 -0.03 0.18
CA PHE A 75 -12.96 -0.69 0.20
C PHE A 75 -13.14 -2.21 0.10
N LYS A 76 -12.29 -2.83 -0.71
CA LYS A 76 -12.18 -4.28 -0.78
C LYS A 76 -10.70 -4.68 -0.80
N ARG A 77 -10.32 -5.63 0.03
CA ARG A 77 -9.01 -6.26 -0.07
C ARG A 77 -9.04 -7.29 -1.19
N ILE A 78 -8.12 -7.19 -2.14
CA ILE A 78 -8.02 -8.07 -3.29
C ILE A 78 -6.88 -9.09 -3.16
N ALA A 79 -5.85 -8.75 -2.37
CA ALA A 79 -4.76 -9.67 -2.05
C ALA A 79 -4.10 -9.30 -0.72
N GLU A 80 -3.44 -10.26 -0.10
CA GLU A 80 -2.55 -10.05 1.05
C GLU A 80 -1.48 -11.13 1.11
N GLY A 81 -0.34 -10.79 1.68
CA GLY A 81 0.73 -11.74 1.93
C GLY A 81 1.58 -11.35 3.13
N PRO A 82 2.02 -12.35 3.94
CA PRO A 82 2.95 -12.10 5.04
C PRO A 82 4.32 -11.75 4.47
N VAL A 83 4.99 -10.80 5.10
CA VAL A 83 6.32 -10.33 4.67
C VAL A 83 7.47 -10.89 5.52
N GLY A 84 7.21 -11.82 6.41
CA GLY A 84 8.22 -12.51 7.23
C GLY A 84 8.88 -11.63 8.30
N ALA A 85 9.16 -10.36 8.01
CA ALA A 85 9.68 -9.36 8.94
C ALA A 85 9.04 -8.00 8.66
N VAL A 86 9.25 -7.02 9.53
CA VAL A 86 8.65 -5.68 9.39
C VAL A 86 9.20 -4.97 8.14
N ILE A 87 8.32 -4.44 7.30
CA ILE A 87 8.68 -3.60 6.15
C ILE A 87 9.25 -2.28 6.65
N THR A 88 10.42 -1.88 6.15
CA THR A 88 11.14 -0.68 6.58
C THR A 88 11.53 0.27 5.44
N THR A 89 11.39 -0.15 4.19
CA THR A 89 11.68 0.69 3.02
C THR A 89 10.41 0.96 2.22
N SER A 90 10.50 1.87 1.26
CA SER A 90 9.47 2.06 0.25
C SER A 90 9.15 0.75 -0.46
N VAL A 91 7.88 0.56 -0.82
CA VAL A 91 7.45 -0.50 -1.73
C VAL A 91 7.55 0.04 -3.15
N VAL A 92 8.29 -0.65 -4.00
CA VAL A 92 8.47 -0.28 -5.40
C VAL A 92 7.74 -1.30 -6.26
N ALA A 93 6.95 -0.82 -7.22
CA ALA A 93 6.23 -1.65 -8.17
C ALA A 93 6.81 -1.51 -9.58
N GLY A 94 6.87 -2.60 -10.33
CA GLY A 94 7.34 -2.63 -11.70
C GLY A 94 7.36 -4.06 -12.24
N ASP A 95 7.49 -4.21 -13.55
CA ASP A 95 7.73 -5.53 -14.17
C ASP A 95 9.25 -5.76 -14.19
N PHE A 96 9.77 -6.43 -13.16
CA PHE A 96 11.22 -6.64 -13.00
C PHE A 96 11.72 -7.90 -13.72
N ASN A 97 10.82 -8.80 -14.07
CA ASN A 97 11.17 -10.05 -14.76
C ASN A 97 10.79 -10.06 -16.25
N GLY A 98 10.08 -9.03 -16.75
CA GLY A 98 9.70 -8.86 -18.16
C GLY A 98 8.53 -9.74 -18.60
N ASN A 99 7.70 -10.23 -17.66
CA ASN A 99 6.56 -11.10 -17.98
C ASN A 99 5.24 -10.33 -18.25
N GLY A 100 5.26 -9.01 -18.07
CA GLY A 100 4.09 -8.13 -18.25
C GLY A 100 3.17 -8.04 -17.02
N ALA A 101 3.45 -8.78 -15.96
CA ALA A 101 2.78 -8.62 -14.68
C ALA A 101 3.55 -7.64 -13.79
N ILE A 102 2.90 -7.13 -12.75
CA ILE A 102 3.55 -6.23 -11.82
C ILE A 102 4.12 -7.00 -10.64
N ASP A 103 5.40 -6.75 -10.41
CA ASP A 103 6.16 -7.24 -9.27
C ASP A 103 6.30 -6.15 -8.21
N PHE A 104 6.59 -6.55 -6.98
CA PHE A 104 6.84 -5.64 -5.87
C PHE A 104 8.18 -5.94 -5.23
N VAL A 105 8.92 -4.89 -4.87
CA VAL A 105 10.20 -5.02 -4.15
C VAL A 105 10.16 -4.12 -2.92
N TYR A 106 10.59 -4.64 -1.78
CA TYR A 106 10.69 -3.92 -0.51
C TYR A 106 11.80 -4.46 0.37
N GLY A 107 12.30 -3.61 1.26
CA GLY A 107 13.27 -4.00 2.28
C GLY A 107 12.62 -4.25 3.64
N ARG A 108 13.22 -5.13 4.42
CA ARG A 108 12.76 -5.55 5.74
C ARG A 108 13.72 -5.16 6.86
N ALA A 109 13.23 -5.14 8.09
CA ALA A 109 14.00 -4.79 9.27
C ALA A 109 15.19 -5.74 9.55
N ASP A 110 15.14 -6.95 9.02
CA ASP A 110 16.24 -7.93 9.12
C ASP A 110 17.38 -7.68 8.13
N GLY A 111 17.31 -6.60 7.35
CA GLY A 111 18.30 -6.21 6.34
C GLY A 111 18.16 -6.93 5.00
N THR A 112 17.11 -7.72 4.81
CA THR A 112 16.87 -8.41 3.54
C THR A 112 15.99 -7.58 2.62
N ILE A 113 16.14 -7.81 1.31
CA ILE A 113 15.26 -7.29 0.27
C ILE A 113 14.44 -8.47 -0.26
N GLU A 114 13.16 -8.26 -0.42
CA GLU A 114 12.25 -9.25 -0.98
C GLU A 114 11.62 -8.74 -2.26
N ALA A 115 11.52 -9.64 -3.24
CA ALA A 115 10.78 -9.42 -4.47
C ALA A 115 9.61 -10.41 -4.53
N VAL A 116 8.42 -9.89 -4.81
CA VAL A 116 7.20 -10.65 -5.03
C VAL A 116 6.86 -10.52 -6.50
N PHE A 117 6.87 -11.63 -7.22
CA PHE A 117 6.59 -11.64 -8.65
C PHE A 117 5.11 -11.91 -8.92
N GLY A 118 4.55 -11.13 -9.84
CA GLY A 118 3.20 -11.29 -10.33
C GLY A 118 3.04 -12.39 -11.37
#